data_606ab8505e5d5ca8cc6d81db5fefb057
#
_entry.id   606ab8505e5d5ca8cc6d81db5fefb057
#
_cell.length_a   1.000
_cell.length_b   1.000
_cell.length_c   1.000
_cell.angle_alpha   90.00
_cell.angle_beta   90.00
_cell.angle_gamma   90.00
#
_symmetry.space_group_name_H-M   'P 1'
#
loop_
_entity.id
_entity.type
_entity.pdbx_description
1 polymer ?
#
loop_
_entity_poly.entity_id
_entity_poly.type
_entity_poly.pdbx_seq_one_letter_code
_entity_poly.pdbx_strand_id
1 'polypeptide(L)'
;MRVLIDRAIPFLKGVLESFAEVEYIDGNAFTSELVRDADALIVRTRTRCDGSLLEGSKVQFIATATIGFDHIDLDYCRAHNIVVSTSAGCNARGVLQWVAASVALLAKREGFTPKERTLGIVGVGNVGKLVKEYAEAWGFRTICSDPPRQEREQLDFVSLEEVLRESDIVTLHTPLDPTTEHLIDTENISLLHSGATLINASRGECVATEATKRNDLTYITDVWENEPNIDSDYLAKSLVATPHIAGYSAQGKANATALAVQALARHFDLPLKEWRPSEVEAVTPKPISWEEMCATIANYCDLATESKALRNKPEQFEQLRNNYHYREEYF
;
A
#
# COMPACT_ATOMS: atom_id res chain seq x y z
N MET A 1 26.22 19.13 3.16
CA MET A 1 25.35 17.96 3.23
C MET A 1 25.24 17.37 1.83
N ARG A 2 25.47 16.05 1.67
CA ARG A 2 25.33 15.31 0.43
C ARG A 2 24.15 14.36 0.53
N VAL A 3 23.20 14.42 -0.42
CA VAL A 3 21.98 13.62 -0.44
C VAL A 3 21.92 12.81 -1.72
N LEU A 4 21.80 11.50 -1.61
CA LEU A 4 21.58 10.61 -2.74
C LEU A 4 20.09 10.27 -2.86
N ILE A 5 19.55 10.38 -4.06
CA ILE A 5 18.11 10.30 -4.31
C ILE A 5 17.82 9.28 -5.41
N ASP A 6 16.86 8.36 -5.17
CA ASP A 6 16.32 7.53 -6.25
C ASP A 6 15.66 8.44 -7.29
N ARG A 7 16.21 8.45 -8.52
CA ARG A 7 15.73 9.33 -9.61
C ARG A 7 14.30 9.10 -10.05
N ALA A 8 13.73 7.94 -9.69
CA ALA A 8 12.35 7.61 -10.01
C ALA A 8 11.33 8.18 -9.00
N ILE A 9 11.78 8.95 -7.99
CA ILE A 9 10.89 9.68 -7.09
C ILE A 9 10.39 10.93 -7.84
N PRO A 10 9.08 11.06 -8.07
CA PRO A 10 8.52 12.18 -8.81
C PRO A 10 8.59 13.48 -7.98
N PHE A 11 8.52 14.62 -8.64
CA PHE A 11 8.42 15.98 -8.06
C PHE A 11 9.60 16.43 -7.18
N LEU A 12 10.71 15.67 -7.11
CA LEU A 12 11.81 15.97 -6.19
C LEU A 12 12.94 16.77 -6.80
N LYS A 13 13.07 16.74 -8.13
CA LYS A 13 14.13 17.44 -8.84
C LYS A 13 14.02 18.96 -8.68
N GLY A 14 15.10 19.61 -8.27
CA GLY A 14 15.15 21.07 -8.06
C GLY A 14 14.73 21.51 -6.65
N VAL A 15 14.34 20.60 -5.77
CA VAL A 15 13.80 20.93 -4.43
C VAL A 15 14.90 21.08 -3.38
N LEU A 16 15.90 20.20 -3.40
CA LEU A 16 16.95 20.14 -2.38
C LEU A 16 18.27 20.78 -2.81
N GLU A 17 18.45 21.08 -4.09
CA GLU A 17 19.72 21.53 -4.67
C GLU A 17 20.21 22.88 -4.15
N SER A 18 19.30 23.72 -3.59
CA SER A 18 19.71 24.98 -2.92
C SER A 18 20.23 24.76 -1.50
N PHE A 19 20.07 23.55 -0.94
CA PHE A 19 20.39 23.24 0.46
C PHE A 19 21.43 22.13 0.62
N ALA A 20 21.64 21.33 -0.45
CA ALA A 20 22.52 20.17 -0.43
C ALA A 20 23.17 19.91 -1.79
N GLU A 21 24.29 19.22 -1.77
CA GLU A 21 24.80 18.52 -2.95
C GLU A 21 23.91 17.29 -3.21
N VAL A 22 23.19 17.28 -4.34
CA VAL A 22 22.21 16.26 -4.68
C VAL A 22 22.69 15.44 -5.85
N GLU A 23 22.60 14.12 -5.73
CA GLU A 23 22.89 13.19 -6.81
C GLU A 23 21.70 12.23 -7.01
N TYR A 24 21.23 12.11 -8.26
CA TYR A 24 20.11 11.24 -8.64
C TYR A 24 20.62 9.92 -9.22
N ILE A 25 20.26 8.80 -8.57
CA ILE A 25 20.77 7.46 -8.84
C ILE A 25 19.58 6.54 -9.14
N ASP A 26 19.75 5.57 -10.04
CA ASP A 26 18.76 4.52 -10.24
C ASP A 26 18.66 3.64 -8.97
N GLY A 27 17.45 3.32 -8.53
CA GLY A 27 17.24 2.66 -7.24
C GLY A 27 18.00 1.34 -7.03
N ASN A 28 18.34 0.63 -8.11
CA ASN A 28 19.16 -0.60 -8.07
C ASN A 28 20.66 -0.35 -8.28
N ALA A 29 21.09 0.90 -8.45
CA ALA A 29 22.49 1.27 -8.69
C ALA A 29 23.17 1.90 -7.46
N PHE A 30 22.52 1.91 -6.29
CA PHE A 30 23.15 2.31 -5.04
C PHE A 30 24.21 1.28 -4.63
N THR A 31 25.43 1.75 -4.37
CA THR A 31 26.55 0.91 -3.94
C THR A 31 27.16 1.46 -2.65
N SER A 32 27.84 0.62 -1.88
CA SER A 32 28.53 1.04 -0.66
C SER A 32 29.58 2.12 -0.90
N GLU A 33 30.19 2.14 -2.08
CA GLU A 33 31.15 3.17 -2.48
C GLU A 33 30.45 4.54 -2.67
N LEU A 34 29.30 4.57 -3.36
CA LEU A 34 28.51 5.78 -3.60
C LEU A 34 27.97 6.39 -2.29
N VAL A 35 27.47 5.54 -1.37
CA VAL A 35 26.86 6.03 -0.12
C VAL A 35 27.86 6.40 0.95
N ARG A 36 29.14 6.05 0.78
CA ARG A 36 30.19 6.23 1.80
C ARG A 36 30.24 7.65 2.38
N ASP A 37 30.16 8.64 1.52
CA ASP A 37 30.28 10.06 1.89
C ASP A 37 28.93 10.81 1.86
N ALA A 38 27.81 10.09 1.74
CA ALA A 38 26.49 10.66 1.81
C ALA A 38 26.04 10.87 3.26
N ASP A 39 25.37 12.00 3.53
CA ASP A 39 24.76 12.29 4.82
C ASP A 39 23.34 11.72 4.91
N ALA A 40 22.63 11.67 3.78
CA ALA A 40 21.26 11.16 3.71
C ALA A 40 20.94 10.44 2.40
N LEU A 41 19.98 9.51 2.48
CA LEU A 41 19.41 8.81 1.34
C LEU A 41 17.91 9.09 1.26
N ILE A 42 17.39 9.34 0.05
CA ILE A 42 15.95 9.31 -0.23
C ILE A 42 15.72 8.20 -1.26
N VAL A 43 15.11 7.11 -0.82
CA VAL A 43 15.05 5.85 -1.58
C VAL A 43 13.61 5.40 -1.85
N ARG A 44 13.50 4.33 -2.63
CA ARG A 44 12.29 3.53 -2.85
C ARG A 44 12.64 2.05 -2.67
N THR A 45 11.64 1.19 -2.84
CA THR A 45 11.71 -0.26 -2.60
C THR A 45 12.81 -1.03 -3.35
N ARG A 46 13.41 -0.44 -4.39
CA ARG A 46 14.50 -1.10 -5.17
C ARG A 46 15.88 -0.93 -4.55
N THR A 47 16.04 -0.03 -3.59
CA THR A 47 17.31 0.19 -2.89
C THR A 47 17.25 -0.55 -1.56
N ARG A 48 17.98 -1.65 -1.44
CA ARG A 48 18.10 -2.37 -0.19
C ARG A 48 19.08 -1.64 0.72
N CYS A 49 18.60 -1.18 1.88
CA CYS A 49 19.37 -0.45 2.87
C CYS A 49 19.66 -1.36 4.07
N ASP A 50 20.74 -2.07 4.01
CA ASP A 50 21.23 -2.99 5.05
C ASP A 50 22.75 -2.78 5.28
N GLY A 51 23.37 -3.62 6.13
CA GLY A 51 24.80 -3.54 6.40
C GLY A 51 25.67 -3.63 5.15
N SER A 52 25.26 -4.35 4.12
CA SER A 52 26.06 -4.47 2.88
C SER A 52 26.17 -3.14 2.11
N LEU A 53 25.14 -2.30 2.21
CA LEU A 53 25.14 -0.96 1.62
C LEU A 53 25.73 0.10 2.57
N LEU A 54 25.40 0.04 3.85
CA LEU A 54 25.56 1.15 4.79
C LEU A 54 26.84 1.06 5.64
N GLU A 55 27.52 -0.10 5.69
CA GLU A 55 28.72 -0.29 6.50
C GLU A 55 29.81 0.70 6.14
N GLY A 56 30.33 1.41 7.17
CA GLY A 56 31.38 2.42 7.01
C GLY A 56 30.94 3.71 6.29
N SER A 57 29.66 3.90 6.04
CA SER A 57 29.14 5.15 5.47
C SER A 57 28.94 6.24 6.51
N LYS A 58 28.77 7.49 6.05
CA LYS A 58 28.42 8.64 6.89
C LYS A 58 26.90 8.87 6.98
N VAL A 59 26.12 7.98 6.42
CA VAL A 59 24.65 8.10 6.37
C VAL A 59 24.08 8.15 7.78
N GLN A 60 23.34 9.21 8.08
CA GLN A 60 22.65 9.40 9.36
C GLN A 60 21.13 9.49 9.22
N PHE A 61 20.64 9.57 7.98
CA PHE A 61 19.21 9.67 7.71
C PHE A 61 18.83 8.94 6.42
N ILE A 62 17.73 8.17 6.48
CA ILE A 62 17.12 7.51 5.32
C ILE A 62 15.64 7.86 5.31
N ALA A 63 15.15 8.48 4.23
CA ALA A 63 13.73 8.57 3.95
C ALA A 63 13.36 7.59 2.83
N THR A 64 12.29 6.83 3.00
CA THR A 64 11.70 6.10 1.87
C THR A 64 10.42 6.77 1.40
N ALA A 65 10.38 7.15 0.10
CA ALA A 65 9.18 7.69 -0.55
C ALA A 65 8.17 6.58 -0.86
N THR A 66 8.04 5.63 0.08
CA THR A 66 7.10 4.50 0.05
C THR A 66 6.56 4.24 1.45
N ILE A 67 5.47 3.47 1.55
CA ILE A 67 4.88 3.07 2.83
C ILE A 67 5.65 1.91 3.43
N GLY A 68 5.81 0.85 2.64
CA GLY A 68 6.56 -0.33 3.04
C GLY A 68 8.06 -0.01 3.19
N PHE A 69 8.66 -0.63 4.19
CA PHE A 69 10.07 -0.48 4.54
C PHE A 69 10.81 -1.82 4.54
N ASP A 70 10.23 -2.84 3.94
CA ASP A 70 10.76 -4.21 3.87
C ASP A 70 12.18 -4.28 3.25
N HIS A 71 12.56 -3.23 2.51
CA HIS A 71 13.88 -3.05 1.91
C HIS A 71 14.89 -2.35 2.84
N ILE A 72 14.51 -1.97 4.06
CA ILE A 72 15.36 -1.27 5.04
C ILE A 72 15.52 -2.14 6.28
N ASP A 73 16.75 -2.47 6.62
CA ASP A 73 17.11 -3.15 7.88
C ASP A 73 17.05 -2.15 9.04
N LEU A 74 15.88 -2.10 9.70
CA LEU A 74 15.64 -1.19 10.81
C LEU A 74 16.51 -1.48 12.03
N ASP A 75 16.88 -2.74 12.27
CA ASP A 75 17.72 -3.12 13.41
C ASP A 75 19.16 -2.66 13.18
N TYR A 76 19.67 -2.87 11.96
CA TYR A 76 20.95 -2.31 11.56
C TYR A 76 20.96 -0.78 11.68
N CYS A 77 19.96 -0.10 11.15
CA CYS A 77 19.85 1.36 11.20
C CYS A 77 19.83 1.86 12.64
N ARG A 78 19.05 1.22 13.51
CA ARG A 78 18.96 1.57 14.93
C ARG A 78 20.30 1.38 15.66
N ALA A 79 20.99 0.27 15.40
CA ALA A 79 22.31 -0.03 15.99
C ALA A 79 23.40 0.97 15.58
N HIS A 80 23.25 1.60 14.40
CA HIS A 80 24.23 2.57 13.85
C HIS A 80 23.75 4.04 13.94
N ASN A 81 22.69 4.32 14.71
CA ASN A 81 22.11 5.67 14.90
C ASN A 81 21.65 6.33 13.59
N ILE A 82 21.23 5.54 12.61
CA ILE A 82 20.64 6.02 11.36
C ILE A 82 19.14 6.21 11.59
N VAL A 83 18.65 7.43 11.41
CA VAL A 83 17.23 7.75 11.52
C VAL A 83 16.51 7.33 10.23
N VAL A 84 15.44 6.53 10.36
CA VAL A 84 14.63 6.10 9.22
C VAL A 84 13.27 6.76 9.29
N SER A 85 12.83 7.31 8.16
CA SER A 85 11.48 7.87 7.98
C SER A 85 10.78 7.22 6.80
N THR A 86 9.54 6.80 7.00
CA THR A 86 8.69 6.24 5.94
C THR A 86 7.60 7.22 5.56
N SER A 87 7.05 7.08 4.34
CA SER A 87 5.90 7.88 3.90
C SER A 87 4.57 7.20 4.26
N ALA A 88 4.45 6.74 5.51
CA ALA A 88 3.27 6.02 5.98
C ALA A 88 1.97 6.84 5.78
N GLY A 89 0.95 6.21 5.19
CA GLY A 89 -0.35 6.83 4.92
C GLY A 89 -0.41 7.70 3.65
N CYS A 90 0.69 7.93 2.94
CA CYS A 90 0.74 8.81 1.77
C CYS A 90 -0.29 8.46 0.68
N ASN A 91 -0.57 7.17 0.48
CA ASN A 91 -1.47 6.65 -0.56
C ASN A 91 -2.74 6.00 -0.02
N ALA A 92 -3.06 6.20 1.26
CA ALA A 92 -4.18 5.49 1.90
C ALA A 92 -5.51 5.73 1.18
N ARG A 93 -5.75 6.93 0.64
CA ARG A 93 -6.93 7.25 -0.17
C ARG A 93 -6.93 6.54 -1.52
N GLY A 94 -5.77 6.42 -2.17
CA GLY A 94 -5.64 5.63 -3.37
C GLY A 94 -6.06 4.17 -3.16
N VAL A 95 -5.63 3.55 -2.04
CA VAL A 95 -6.06 2.19 -1.68
C VAL A 95 -7.55 2.15 -1.32
N LEU A 96 -8.07 3.14 -0.57
CA LEU A 96 -9.50 3.27 -0.29
C LEU A 96 -10.33 3.26 -1.59
N GLN A 97 -9.94 4.07 -2.60
CA GLN A 97 -10.64 4.11 -3.88
C GLN A 97 -10.59 2.77 -4.62
N TRP A 98 -9.46 2.07 -4.56
CA TRP A 98 -9.33 0.74 -5.16
C TRP A 98 -10.26 -0.28 -4.47
N VAL A 99 -10.32 -0.25 -3.14
CA VAL A 99 -11.26 -1.09 -2.36
C VAL A 99 -12.71 -0.72 -2.67
N ALA A 100 -13.04 0.57 -2.73
CA ALA A 100 -14.37 1.05 -3.09
C ALA A 100 -14.79 0.57 -4.48
N ALA A 101 -13.90 0.67 -5.48
CA ALA A 101 -14.14 0.17 -6.82
C ALA A 101 -14.35 -1.36 -6.85
N SER A 102 -13.58 -2.08 -6.03
CA SER A 102 -13.70 -3.53 -5.87
C SER A 102 -15.06 -3.93 -5.30
N VAL A 103 -15.50 -3.27 -4.23
CA VAL A 103 -16.77 -3.54 -3.57
C VAL A 103 -17.95 -3.12 -4.45
N ALA A 104 -17.84 -1.98 -5.17
CA ALA A 104 -18.85 -1.55 -6.14
C ALA A 104 -19.03 -2.55 -7.30
N LEU A 105 -17.91 -3.09 -7.82
CA LEU A 105 -17.93 -4.11 -8.86
C LEU A 105 -18.56 -5.41 -8.34
N LEU A 106 -18.22 -5.84 -7.13
CA LEU A 106 -18.80 -7.00 -6.47
C LEU A 106 -20.30 -6.81 -6.26
N ALA A 107 -20.74 -5.66 -5.74
CA ALA A 107 -22.14 -5.34 -5.52
C ALA A 107 -22.95 -5.35 -6.82
N LYS A 108 -22.38 -4.80 -7.90
CA LYS A 108 -23.01 -4.86 -9.25
C LYS A 108 -23.16 -6.29 -9.77
N ARG A 109 -22.17 -7.15 -9.50
CA ARG A 109 -22.19 -8.56 -9.90
C ARG A 109 -23.21 -9.38 -9.14
N GLU A 110 -23.32 -9.17 -7.82
CA GLU A 110 -24.10 -10.01 -6.91
C GLU A 110 -25.48 -9.42 -6.58
N GLY A 111 -25.69 -8.13 -6.86
CA GLY A 111 -26.99 -7.48 -6.65
C GLY A 111 -27.30 -7.14 -5.19
N PHE A 112 -26.29 -6.89 -4.35
CA PHE A 112 -26.49 -6.55 -2.94
C PHE A 112 -26.36 -5.04 -2.66
N THR A 113 -26.95 -4.63 -1.54
CA THR A 113 -26.75 -3.30 -0.92
C THR A 113 -25.87 -3.42 0.33
N PRO A 114 -25.17 -2.34 0.76
CA PRO A 114 -24.27 -2.38 1.92
C PRO A 114 -24.90 -2.96 3.19
N LYS A 115 -26.17 -2.68 3.45
CA LYS A 115 -26.87 -3.14 4.67
C LYS A 115 -27.05 -4.66 4.73
N GLU A 116 -26.90 -5.36 3.62
CA GLU A 116 -27.06 -6.80 3.51
C GLU A 116 -25.75 -7.56 3.72
N ARG A 117 -24.65 -6.84 3.93
CA ARG A 117 -23.30 -7.44 4.04
C ARG A 117 -22.53 -6.94 5.26
N THR A 118 -21.76 -7.83 5.82
CA THR A 118 -20.75 -7.54 6.84
C THR A 118 -19.39 -7.45 6.18
N LEU A 119 -18.70 -6.30 6.38
CA LEU A 119 -17.32 -6.08 5.94
C LEU A 119 -16.36 -6.30 7.10
N GLY A 120 -15.55 -7.34 7.02
CA GLY A 120 -14.44 -7.61 7.91
C GLY A 120 -13.19 -6.85 7.49
N ILE A 121 -12.56 -6.13 8.42
CA ILE A 121 -11.38 -5.31 8.16
C ILE A 121 -10.25 -5.83 9.06
N VAL A 122 -9.19 -6.34 8.43
CA VAL A 122 -7.99 -6.85 9.11
C VAL A 122 -6.85 -5.85 8.94
N GLY A 123 -6.40 -5.27 10.06
CA GLY A 123 -5.48 -4.13 10.07
C GLY A 123 -6.23 -2.79 9.92
N VAL A 124 -6.34 -2.03 11.01
CA VAL A 124 -7.08 -0.75 11.06
C VAL A 124 -6.12 0.43 11.20
N GLY A 125 -5.04 0.39 10.41
CA GLY A 125 -4.05 1.45 10.27
C GLY A 125 -4.55 2.61 9.39
N ASN A 126 -3.64 3.23 8.63
CA ASN A 126 -3.96 4.37 7.78
C ASN A 126 -5.03 4.05 6.71
N VAL A 127 -4.98 2.87 6.11
CA VAL A 127 -5.94 2.43 5.09
C VAL A 127 -7.21 1.89 5.74
N GLY A 128 -7.09 0.87 6.61
CA GLY A 128 -8.25 0.19 7.19
C GLY A 128 -9.17 1.12 7.97
N LYS A 129 -8.63 2.18 8.61
CA LYS A 129 -9.42 3.23 9.25
C LYS A 129 -10.32 3.98 8.26
N LEU A 130 -9.76 4.37 7.10
CA LEU A 130 -10.54 5.04 6.05
C LEU A 130 -11.59 4.09 5.45
N VAL A 131 -11.20 2.83 5.18
CA VAL A 131 -12.15 1.81 4.68
C VAL A 131 -13.30 1.63 5.65
N LYS A 132 -13.03 1.52 6.96
CA LYS A 132 -14.06 1.43 8.00
C LYS A 132 -14.99 2.62 7.98
N GLU A 133 -14.44 3.85 8.01
CA GLU A 133 -15.20 5.09 8.03
C GLU A 133 -16.18 5.19 6.84
N TYR A 134 -15.70 4.95 5.62
CA TYR A 134 -16.53 5.02 4.42
C TYR A 134 -17.53 3.85 4.33
N ALA A 135 -17.11 2.64 4.69
CA ALA A 135 -18.01 1.48 4.69
C ALA A 135 -19.20 1.68 5.65
N GLU A 136 -18.96 2.19 6.85
CA GLU A 136 -20.01 2.51 7.83
C GLU A 136 -20.93 3.63 7.31
N ALA A 137 -20.36 4.68 6.69
CA ALA A 137 -21.13 5.75 6.08
C ALA A 137 -22.01 5.24 4.92
N TRP A 138 -21.57 4.23 4.17
CA TRP A 138 -22.37 3.57 3.13
C TRP A 138 -23.43 2.61 3.68
N GLY A 139 -23.31 2.20 4.94
CA GLY A 139 -24.27 1.35 5.62
C GLY A 139 -23.86 -0.10 5.80
N PHE A 140 -22.62 -0.48 5.55
CA PHE A 140 -22.10 -1.82 5.92
C PHE A 140 -22.08 -1.99 7.44
N ARG A 141 -22.37 -3.19 7.92
CA ARG A 141 -21.90 -3.63 9.22
C ARG A 141 -20.40 -3.89 9.11
N THR A 142 -19.60 -3.29 9.99
CA THR A 142 -18.15 -3.53 10.01
C THR A 142 -17.73 -4.30 11.25
N ILE A 143 -16.80 -5.22 11.11
CA ILE A 143 -16.09 -5.90 12.21
C ILE A 143 -14.59 -5.82 11.93
N CYS A 144 -13.79 -5.59 12.97
CA CYS A 144 -12.39 -5.22 12.79
C CYS A 144 -11.48 -6.07 13.69
N SER A 145 -10.31 -6.46 13.14
CA SER A 145 -9.22 -7.08 13.88
C SER A 145 -7.93 -6.29 13.70
N ASP A 146 -7.32 -5.87 14.80
CA ASP A 146 -6.01 -5.20 14.84
C ASP A 146 -5.39 -5.44 16.22
N PRO A 147 -4.79 -6.62 16.48
CA PRO A 147 -4.24 -6.97 17.78
C PRO A 147 -3.21 -5.95 18.31
N PRO A 148 -2.25 -5.41 17.50
CA PRO A 148 -1.33 -4.40 17.98
C PRO A 148 -2.00 -3.10 18.45
N ARG A 149 -3.10 -2.68 17.81
CA ARG A 149 -3.87 -1.51 18.25
C ARG A 149 -4.75 -1.82 19.45
N GLN A 150 -5.35 -2.99 19.50
CA GLN A 150 -6.13 -3.44 20.66
C GLN A 150 -5.30 -3.36 21.93
N GLU A 151 -4.06 -3.88 21.89
CA GLU A 151 -3.15 -3.84 23.03
C GLU A 151 -2.76 -2.41 23.45
N ARG A 152 -2.43 -1.54 22.48
CA ARG A 152 -1.97 -0.16 22.76
C ARG A 152 -3.07 0.80 23.16
N GLU A 153 -4.25 0.67 22.53
CA GLU A 153 -5.30 1.69 22.55
C GLU A 153 -6.54 1.22 23.34
N GLN A 154 -6.56 -0.02 23.81
CA GLN A 154 -7.68 -0.64 24.54
C GLN A 154 -9.02 -0.51 23.79
N LEU A 155 -8.97 -0.67 22.45
CA LEU A 155 -10.14 -0.62 21.59
C LEU A 155 -10.79 -2.03 21.47
N ASP A 156 -12.10 -2.04 21.23
CA ASP A 156 -12.85 -3.27 21.00
C ASP A 156 -12.64 -3.79 19.57
N PHE A 157 -11.58 -4.55 19.37
CA PHE A 157 -11.36 -5.36 18.19
C PHE A 157 -11.74 -6.81 18.48
N VAL A 158 -12.09 -7.56 17.45
CA VAL A 158 -12.34 -8.99 17.57
C VAL A 158 -11.14 -9.81 17.07
N SER A 159 -11.15 -11.11 17.31
CA SER A 159 -10.09 -11.99 16.76
C SER A 159 -10.17 -12.10 15.24
N LEU A 160 -9.07 -12.53 14.60
CA LEU A 160 -9.05 -12.80 13.17
C LEU A 160 -10.10 -13.88 12.80
N GLU A 161 -10.18 -14.93 13.59
CA GLU A 161 -11.12 -16.04 13.38
C GLU A 161 -12.56 -15.55 13.42
N GLU A 162 -12.89 -14.62 14.29
CA GLU A 162 -14.22 -14.02 14.37
C GLU A 162 -14.51 -13.17 13.14
N VAL A 163 -13.54 -12.35 12.68
CA VAL A 163 -13.66 -11.62 11.41
C VAL A 163 -13.93 -12.58 10.26
N LEU A 164 -13.19 -13.69 10.15
CA LEU A 164 -13.35 -14.64 9.05
C LEU A 164 -14.71 -15.37 9.09
N ARG A 165 -15.24 -15.68 10.27
CA ARG A 165 -16.55 -16.38 10.40
C ARG A 165 -17.74 -15.47 10.13
N GLU A 166 -17.67 -14.22 10.56
CA GLU A 166 -18.81 -13.30 10.60
C GLU A 166 -18.92 -12.38 9.37
N SER A 167 -17.93 -12.42 8.46
CA SER A 167 -17.87 -11.49 7.34
C SER A 167 -18.29 -12.10 6.01
N ASP A 168 -19.07 -11.37 5.23
CA ASP A 168 -19.34 -11.67 3.83
C ASP A 168 -18.16 -11.24 2.94
N ILE A 169 -17.50 -10.16 3.31
CA ILE A 169 -16.35 -9.58 2.60
C ILE A 169 -15.27 -9.33 3.63
N VAL A 170 -14.07 -9.87 3.42
CA VAL A 170 -12.88 -9.59 4.25
C VAL A 170 -11.87 -8.80 3.45
N THR A 171 -11.33 -7.72 4.01
CA THR A 171 -10.29 -6.91 3.37
C THR A 171 -9.07 -6.75 4.27
N LEU A 172 -7.89 -6.99 3.71
CA LEU A 172 -6.62 -6.98 4.43
C LEU A 172 -5.87 -5.67 4.21
N HIS A 173 -5.40 -5.07 5.30
CA HIS A 173 -4.64 -3.80 5.33
C HIS A 173 -3.48 -3.84 6.34
N THR A 174 -2.88 -5.01 6.49
CA THR A 174 -1.75 -5.25 7.38
C THR A 174 -0.41 -4.94 6.70
N PRO A 175 0.63 -4.52 7.42
CA PRO A 175 2.00 -4.59 6.91
C PRO A 175 2.40 -6.06 6.72
N LEU A 176 3.54 -6.31 6.09
CA LEU A 176 4.19 -7.61 6.08
C LEU A 176 5.27 -7.64 7.16
N ASP A 177 5.09 -8.55 8.10
CA ASP A 177 6.07 -8.89 9.12
C ASP A 177 5.89 -10.37 9.54
N PRO A 178 6.72 -10.93 10.43
CA PRO A 178 6.60 -12.34 10.83
C PRO A 178 5.25 -12.74 11.45
N THR A 179 4.44 -11.77 11.90
CA THR A 179 3.11 -12.03 12.48
C THR A 179 1.99 -11.98 11.45
N THR A 180 2.26 -11.45 10.27
CA THR A 180 1.29 -11.26 9.18
C THR A 180 1.65 -12.02 7.90
N GLU A 181 2.81 -12.63 7.85
CA GLU A 181 3.16 -13.59 6.80
C GLU A 181 2.22 -14.81 6.91
N HIS A 182 1.58 -15.15 5.78
CA HIS A 182 0.52 -16.17 5.70
C HIS A 182 -0.57 -15.99 6.77
N LEU A 183 -0.91 -14.72 7.06
CA LEU A 183 -1.99 -14.39 8.00
C LEU A 183 -3.30 -15.11 7.63
N ILE A 184 -3.55 -15.25 6.32
CA ILE A 184 -4.58 -16.13 5.77
C ILE A 184 -3.88 -17.35 5.17
N ASP A 185 -4.05 -18.48 5.82
CA ASP A 185 -3.46 -19.77 5.48
C ASP A 185 -4.51 -20.82 5.10
N THR A 186 -4.07 -22.04 4.84
CA THR A 186 -4.95 -23.17 4.45
C THR A 186 -5.89 -23.62 5.56
N GLU A 187 -5.58 -23.34 6.83
CA GLU A 187 -6.39 -23.70 7.97
C GLU A 187 -7.49 -22.66 8.20
N ASN A 188 -7.09 -21.40 8.41
CA ASN A 188 -8.03 -20.35 8.81
C ASN A 188 -8.91 -19.84 7.67
N ILE A 189 -8.49 -19.94 6.39
CA ILE A 189 -9.37 -19.63 5.25
C ILE A 189 -10.62 -20.51 5.24
N SER A 190 -10.59 -21.69 5.87
CA SER A 190 -11.75 -22.57 6.00
C SER A 190 -12.87 -21.97 6.87
N LEU A 191 -12.58 -20.96 7.67
CA LEU A 191 -13.54 -20.23 8.48
C LEU A 191 -14.45 -19.31 7.68
N LEU A 192 -14.01 -18.89 6.47
CA LEU A 192 -14.86 -18.14 5.55
C LEU A 192 -16.01 -19.03 5.06
N HIS A 193 -17.22 -18.52 5.11
CA HIS A 193 -18.38 -19.24 4.56
C HIS A 193 -18.31 -19.28 3.01
N SER A 194 -19.01 -20.24 2.42
CA SER A 194 -19.14 -20.35 0.96
C SER A 194 -19.78 -19.09 0.38
N GLY A 195 -19.21 -18.56 -0.68
CA GLY A 195 -19.61 -17.30 -1.32
C GLY A 195 -18.97 -16.05 -0.71
N ALA A 196 -18.20 -16.15 0.37
CA ALA A 196 -17.50 -15.01 0.92
C ALA A 196 -16.42 -14.47 -0.04
N THR A 197 -16.08 -13.20 0.11
CA THR A 197 -15.06 -12.52 -0.71
C THR A 197 -13.83 -12.16 0.14
N LEU A 198 -12.64 -12.50 -0.35
CA LEU A 198 -11.37 -12.08 0.21
C LEU A 198 -10.72 -11.02 -0.67
N ILE A 199 -10.46 -9.84 -0.10
CA ILE A 199 -9.78 -8.71 -0.76
C ILE A 199 -8.39 -8.55 -0.16
N ASN A 200 -7.35 -8.61 -0.99
CA ASN A 200 -5.98 -8.32 -0.57
C ASN A 200 -5.39 -7.15 -1.36
N ALA A 201 -5.22 -6.01 -0.70
CA ALA A 201 -4.51 -4.83 -1.18
C ALA A 201 -3.39 -4.40 -0.20
N SER A 202 -2.86 -5.37 0.55
CA SER A 202 -1.78 -5.15 1.54
C SER A 202 -0.42 -5.64 1.04
N ARG A 203 -0.10 -6.91 1.25
CA ARG A 203 1.06 -7.62 0.71
C ARG A 203 0.63 -9.02 0.26
N GLY A 204 1.27 -9.52 -0.80
CA GLY A 204 0.95 -10.84 -1.36
C GLY A 204 1.11 -11.96 -0.35
N GLU A 205 2.23 -11.93 0.36
CA GLU A 205 2.62 -12.90 1.38
C GLU A 205 1.69 -12.92 2.62
N CYS A 206 0.77 -11.96 2.76
CA CYS A 206 -0.26 -12.03 3.81
C CYS A 206 -1.31 -13.12 3.53
N VAL A 207 -1.39 -13.62 2.31
CA VAL A 207 -2.29 -14.72 1.91
C VAL A 207 -1.44 -15.82 1.27
N ALA A 208 -1.34 -16.96 1.92
CA ALA A 208 -0.66 -18.11 1.33
C ALA A 208 -1.34 -18.50 0.01
N THR A 209 -0.60 -18.62 -1.08
CA THR A 209 -1.14 -19.01 -2.40
C THR A 209 -1.89 -20.33 -2.32
N GLU A 210 -1.40 -21.28 -1.51
CA GLU A 210 -2.08 -22.57 -1.27
C GLU A 210 -3.49 -22.40 -0.66
N ALA A 211 -3.72 -21.37 0.15
CA ALA A 211 -5.03 -21.08 0.72
C ALA A 211 -6.05 -20.67 -0.34
N THR A 212 -5.59 -20.09 -1.46
CA THR A 212 -6.47 -19.62 -2.54
C THR A 212 -7.04 -20.75 -3.40
N LYS A 213 -6.77 -22.03 -3.10
CA LYS A 213 -7.30 -23.18 -3.85
C LYS A 213 -8.80 -23.42 -3.63
N ARG A 214 -9.44 -22.76 -2.67
CA ARG A 214 -10.90 -22.79 -2.49
C ARG A 214 -11.61 -22.14 -3.68
N ASN A 215 -12.53 -22.87 -4.30
CA ASN A 215 -13.27 -22.42 -5.50
C ASN A 215 -14.66 -21.85 -5.18
N ASP A 216 -15.08 -21.91 -3.92
CA ASP A 216 -16.35 -21.40 -3.44
C ASP A 216 -16.22 -19.98 -2.82
N LEU A 217 -15.03 -19.36 -2.93
CA LEU A 217 -14.77 -17.98 -2.55
C LEU A 217 -14.59 -17.09 -3.77
N THR A 218 -14.85 -15.80 -3.59
CA THR A 218 -14.45 -14.77 -4.56
C THR A 218 -13.15 -14.12 -4.09
N TYR A 219 -12.18 -13.99 -4.99
CA TYR A 219 -10.92 -13.32 -4.71
C TYR A 219 -10.81 -12.00 -5.46
N ILE A 220 -10.34 -10.97 -4.77
CA ILE A 220 -10.03 -9.65 -5.33
C ILE A 220 -8.64 -9.29 -4.83
N THR A 221 -7.66 -9.17 -5.74
CA THR A 221 -6.28 -9.01 -5.31
C THR A 221 -5.51 -8.02 -6.16
N ASP A 222 -4.72 -7.18 -5.48
CA ASP A 222 -3.77 -6.25 -6.08
C ASP A 222 -2.33 -6.72 -5.90
N VAL A 223 -2.09 -7.54 -4.88
CA VAL A 223 -0.78 -7.98 -4.44
C VAL A 223 -0.69 -9.50 -4.45
N TRP A 224 0.49 -10.03 -4.73
CA TRP A 224 0.67 -11.45 -5.03
C TRP A 224 1.91 -11.99 -4.33
N GLU A 225 1.80 -13.17 -3.79
CA GLU A 225 2.99 -13.90 -3.34
C GLU A 225 3.93 -14.14 -4.53
N ASN A 226 5.22 -13.94 -4.33
CA ASN A 226 6.27 -14.08 -5.35
C ASN A 226 6.21 -13.09 -6.53
N GLU A 227 5.70 -11.87 -6.33
CA GLU A 227 5.79 -10.83 -7.38
C GLU A 227 7.21 -10.69 -7.93
N PRO A 228 7.40 -10.56 -9.25
CA PRO A 228 6.39 -10.46 -10.31
C PRO A 228 5.94 -11.80 -10.90
N ASN A 229 6.39 -12.94 -10.37
CA ASN A 229 6.09 -14.28 -10.86
C ASN A 229 4.84 -14.83 -10.18
N ILE A 230 3.68 -14.28 -10.54
CA ILE A 230 2.40 -14.56 -9.90
C ILE A 230 1.82 -15.91 -10.29
N ASP A 231 1.09 -16.53 -9.35
CA ASP A 231 0.43 -17.81 -9.59
C ASP A 231 -0.70 -17.69 -10.61
N SER A 232 -0.66 -18.54 -11.64
CA SER A 232 -1.59 -18.51 -12.78
C SER A 232 -3.00 -18.94 -12.40
N ASP A 233 -3.16 -19.88 -11.47
CA ASP A 233 -4.47 -20.38 -11.04
C ASP A 233 -5.16 -19.36 -10.15
N TYR A 234 -4.40 -18.72 -9.27
CA TYR A 234 -4.92 -17.62 -8.45
C TYR A 234 -5.32 -16.42 -9.32
N LEU A 235 -4.49 -16.05 -10.32
CA LEU A 235 -4.83 -15.01 -11.30
C LEU A 235 -6.11 -15.34 -12.06
N ALA A 236 -6.26 -16.56 -12.56
CA ALA A 236 -7.41 -16.97 -13.39
C ALA A 236 -8.74 -16.90 -12.61
N LYS A 237 -8.75 -17.27 -11.32
CA LYS A 237 -9.96 -17.30 -10.49
C LYS A 237 -10.30 -15.96 -9.81
N SER A 238 -9.37 -15.02 -9.73
CA SER A 238 -9.62 -13.72 -9.09
C SER A 238 -10.63 -12.91 -9.89
N LEU A 239 -11.65 -12.34 -9.24
CA LEU A 239 -12.62 -11.44 -9.88
C LEU A 239 -11.92 -10.17 -10.36
N VAL A 240 -11.11 -9.56 -9.48
CA VAL A 240 -10.21 -8.45 -9.78
C VAL A 240 -8.78 -8.90 -9.53
N ALA A 241 -7.90 -8.56 -10.47
CA ALA A 241 -6.49 -8.90 -10.46
C ALA A 241 -5.69 -7.72 -10.99
N THR A 242 -4.96 -7.01 -10.14
CA THR A 242 -4.17 -5.83 -10.56
C THR A 242 -2.70 -5.96 -10.18
N PRO A 243 -1.77 -5.29 -10.89
CA PRO A 243 -0.33 -5.48 -10.73
C PRO A 243 0.26 -4.56 -9.65
N HIS A 244 -0.23 -4.65 -8.41
CA HIS A 244 0.24 -3.88 -7.24
C HIS A 244 0.13 -2.36 -7.45
N ILE A 245 -1.05 -1.90 -7.86
CA ILE A 245 -1.36 -0.51 -8.19
C ILE A 245 -2.45 0.11 -7.30
N ALA A 246 -2.98 -0.61 -6.32
CA ALA A 246 -4.05 -0.11 -5.45
C ALA A 246 -3.72 1.25 -4.81
N GLY A 247 -2.47 1.47 -4.45
CA GLY A 247 -1.98 2.75 -3.90
C GLY A 247 -1.48 3.77 -4.95
N TYR A 248 -1.64 3.51 -6.25
CA TYR A 248 -1.05 4.36 -7.29
C TYR A 248 -2.00 5.49 -7.69
N SER A 249 -1.90 6.62 -6.99
CA SER A 249 -2.58 7.88 -7.30
C SER A 249 -1.59 9.02 -7.43
N ALA A 250 -1.96 10.09 -8.15
CA ALA A 250 -1.14 11.29 -8.29
C ALA A 250 -0.87 11.92 -6.91
N GLN A 251 -1.92 12.05 -6.10
CA GLN A 251 -1.83 12.59 -4.75
C GLN A 251 -1.00 11.69 -3.82
N GLY A 252 -1.16 10.37 -3.90
CA GLY A 252 -0.35 9.42 -3.15
C GLY A 252 1.14 9.55 -3.45
N LYS A 253 1.51 9.73 -4.72
CA LYS A 253 2.90 9.96 -5.14
C LYS A 253 3.43 11.31 -4.66
N ALA A 254 2.64 12.37 -4.82
CA ALA A 254 3.00 13.70 -4.33
C ALA A 254 3.17 13.72 -2.79
N ASN A 255 2.25 13.09 -2.06
CA ASN A 255 2.33 12.96 -0.62
C ASN A 255 3.58 12.17 -0.17
N ALA A 256 3.92 11.06 -0.87
CA ALA A 256 5.10 10.27 -0.55
C ALA A 256 6.39 11.10 -0.65
N THR A 257 6.53 11.86 -1.73
CA THR A 257 7.66 12.77 -1.92
C THR A 257 7.67 13.89 -0.88
N ALA A 258 6.51 14.51 -0.62
CA ALA A 258 6.40 15.56 0.38
C ALA A 258 6.82 15.08 1.78
N LEU A 259 6.33 13.92 2.22
CA LEU A 259 6.69 13.35 3.52
C LEU A 259 8.18 13.05 3.65
N ALA A 260 8.80 12.51 2.57
CA ALA A 260 10.24 12.24 2.56
C ALA A 260 11.07 13.54 2.65
N VAL A 261 10.70 14.59 1.89
CA VAL A 261 11.38 15.91 1.95
C VAL A 261 11.17 16.56 3.31
N GLN A 262 9.96 16.57 3.82
CA GLN A 262 9.63 17.15 5.13
C GLN A 262 10.39 16.47 6.28
N ALA A 263 10.50 15.14 6.23
CA ALA A 263 11.22 14.38 7.24
C ALA A 263 12.73 14.69 7.20
N LEU A 264 13.33 14.72 6.01
CA LEU A 264 14.71 15.15 5.82
C LEU A 264 14.89 16.60 6.30
N ALA A 265 13.98 17.50 5.96
CA ALA A 265 14.02 18.89 6.36
C ALA A 265 13.91 19.08 7.88
N ARG A 266 13.14 18.26 8.58
CA ARG A 266 13.07 18.28 10.05
C ARG A 266 14.37 17.77 10.67
N HIS A 267 14.98 16.74 10.10
CA HIS A 267 16.22 16.16 10.61
C HIS A 267 17.41 17.12 10.47
N PHE A 268 17.54 17.79 9.33
CA PHE A 268 18.65 18.70 9.02
C PHE A 268 18.34 20.20 9.20
N ASP A 269 17.19 20.53 9.79
CA ASP A 269 16.71 21.89 10.04
C ASP A 269 16.64 22.78 8.78
N LEU A 270 16.10 22.24 7.69
CA LEU A 270 15.92 22.96 6.43
C LEU A 270 14.55 23.68 6.39
N PRO A 271 14.39 24.77 5.59
CA PRO A 271 13.14 25.52 5.48
C PRO A 271 12.09 24.83 4.57
N LEU A 272 12.09 23.49 4.52
CA LEU A 272 11.20 22.66 3.70
C LEU A 272 10.27 21.78 4.55
N LYS A 273 10.10 22.11 5.84
CA LYS A 273 9.34 21.28 6.80
C LYS A 273 7.87 21.11 6.44
N GLU A 274 7.32 22.02 5.62
CA GLU A 274 5.92 22.01 5.15
C GLU A 274 5.85 21.96 3.61
N TRP A 275 6.97 21.69 2.93
CA TRP A 275 7.03 21.65 1.48
C TRP A 275 6.09 20.58 0.88
N ARG A 276 5.45 20.91 -0.23
CA ARG A 276 4.64 20.00 -1.05
C ARG A 276 4.85 20.32 -2.52
N PRO A 277 4.77 19.30 -3.42
CA PRO A 277 4.73 19.54 -4.86
C PRO A 277 3.54 20.44 -5.22
N SER A 278 3.77 21.45 -6.04
CA SER A 278 2.72 22.36 -6.54
C SER A 278 1.98 21.81 -7.77
N GLU A 279 2.53 20.78 -8.41
CA GLU A 279 2.01 20.19 -9.64
C GLU A 279 0.78 19.30 -9.43
N VAL A 280 0.52 18.91 -8.18
CA VAL A 280 -0.60 18.04 -7.83
C VAL A 280 -1.41 18.71 -6.72
N GLU A 281 -2.66 19.02 -7.02
CA GLU A 281 -3.59 19.55 -6.02
C GLU A 281 -3.88 18.51 -4.94
N ALA A 282 -3.89 18.97 -3.69
CA ALA A 282 -4.30 18.12 -2.58
C ALA A 282 -5.82 17.90 -2.65
N VAL A 283 -6.24 16.64 -2.59
CA VAL A 283 -7.67 16.33 -2.48
C VAL A 283 -8.17 16.67 -1.07
N THR A 284 -9.23 17.44 -1.01
CA THR A 284 -9.95 17.64 0.25
C THR A 284 -10.88 16.43 0.45
N PRO A 285 -10.71 15.69 1.56
CA PRO A 285 -11.62 14.60 1.90
C PRO A 285 -13.06 15.06 1.92
N LYS A 286 -13.93 14.34 1.22
CA LYS A 286 -15.36 14.63 1.20
C LYS A 286 -16.18 13.37 1.40
N PRO A 287 -17.34 13.44 2.06
CA PRO A 287 -18.28 12.34 2.05
C PRO A 287 -18.79 12.11 0.62
N ILE A 288 -19.06 10.85 0.31
CA ILE A 288 -19.71 10.42 -0.93
C ILE A 288 -20.75 9.36 -0.59
N SER A 289 -21.93 9.42 -1.18
CA SER A 289 -22.95 8.38 -0.98
C SER A 289 -22.55 7.09 -1.68
N TRP A 290 -23.13 5.96 -1.25
CA TRP A 290 -22.94 4.67 -1.90
C TRP A 290 -23.35 4.71 -3.38
N GLU A 291 -24.50 5.31 -3.68
CA GLU A 291 -25.05 5.41 -5.03
C GLU A 291 -24.14 6.25 -5.94
N GLU A 292 -23.69 7.41 -5.46
CA GLU A 292 -22.76 8.28 -6.20
C GLU A 292 -21.42 7.56 -6.42
N MET A 293 -20.87 6.93 -5.40
CA MET A 293 -19.64 6.18 -5.50
C MET A 293 -19.76 5.06 -6.54
N CYS A 294 -20.78 4.22 -6.47
CA CYS A 294 -21.00 3.14 -7.45
C CYS A 294 -21.19 3.65 -8.88
N ALA A 295 -21.81 4.82 -9.07
CA ALA A 295 -22.04 5.39 -10.37
C ALA A 295 -20.78 6.00 -11.01
N THR A 296 -19.82 6.45 -10.20
CA THR A 296 -18.71 7.29 -10.68
C THR A 296 -17.33 6.65 -10.55
N ILE A 297 -17.16 5.69 -9.63
CA ILE A 297 -15.83 5.16 -9.27
C ILE A 297 -15.05 4.59 -10.45
N ALA A 298 -15.74 3.95 -11.40
CA ALA A 298 -15.09 3.37 -12.58
C ALA A 298 -14.41 4.42 -13.48
N ASN A 299 -14.82 5.69 -13.42
CA ASN A 299 -14.18 6.78 -14.16
C ASN A 299 -12.79 7.13 -13.58
N TYR A 300 -12.55 6.80 -12.31
CA TYR A 300 -11.31 7.07 -11.60
C TYR A 300 -10.47 5.81 -11.34
N CYS A 301 -11.13 4.64 -11.26
CA CYS A 301 -10.48 3.37 -10.97
C CYS A 301 -11.17 2.24 -11.76
N ASP A 302 -10.74 2.04 -13.01
CA ASP A 302 -11.31 1.02 -13.92
C ASP A 302 -10.62 -0.34 -13.71
N LEU A 303 -11.05 -1.04 -12.67
CA LEU A 303 -10.52 -2.36 -12.32
C LEU A 303 -10.78 -3.43 -13.39
N ALA A 304 -11.79 -3.27 -14.21
CA ALA A 304 -12.11 -4.24 -15.27
C ALA A 304 -11.04 -4.19 -16.37
N THR A 305 -10.66 -3.00 -16.81
CA THR A 305 -9.59 -2.79 -17.80
C THR A 305 -8.25 -3.24 -17.26
N GLU A 306 -7.89 -2.87 -16.01
CA GLU A 306 -6.62 -3.24 -15.38
C GLU A 306 -6.51 -4.76 -15.21
N SER A 307 -7.57 -5.42 -14.73
CA SER A 307 -7.59 -6.88 -14.57
C SER A 307 -7.45 -7.61 -15.90
N LYS A 308 -8.09 -7.10 -16.96
CA LYS A 308 -7.95 -7.66 -18.31
C LYS A 308 -6.53 -7.51 -18.84
N ALA A 309 -5.88 -6.36 -18.59
CA ALA A 309 -4.51 -6.13 -19.01
C ALA A 309 -3.53 -7.12 -18.37
N LEU A 310 -3.64 -7.33 -17.04
CA LEU A 310 -2.78 -8.28 -16.32
C LEU A 310 -3.03 -9.73 -16.76
N ARG A 311 -4.30 -10.16 -16.92
CA ARG A 311 -4.62 -11.52 -17.37
C ARG A 311 -4.11 -11.83 -18.78
N ASN A 312 -4.13 -10.83 -19.67
CA ASN A 312 -3.66 -11.01 -21.04
C ASN A 312 -2.12 -11.10 -21.13
N LYS A 313 -1.40 -10.52 -20.19
CA LYS A 313 0.07 -10.39 -20.22
C LYS A 313 0.65 -10.47 -18.80
N PRO A 314 0.47 -11.58 -18.08
CA PRO A 314 0.97 -11.71 -16.71
C PRO A 314 2.50 -11.59 -16.63
N GLU A 315 3.22 -12.00 -17.67
CA GLU A 315 4.68 -11.85 -17.80
C GLU A 315 5.14 -10.39 -17.87
N GLN A 316 4.24 -9.45 -18.13
CA GLN A 316 4.51 -8.00 -18.15
C GLN A 316 4.10 -7.30 -16.84
N PHE A 317 3.96 -8.03 -15.73
CA PHE A 317 3.54 -7.50 -14.43
C PHE A 317 4.27 -6.21 -14.06
N GLU A 318 5.61 -6.24 -14.05
CA GLU A 318 6.44 -5.07 -13.74
C GLU A 318 6.25 -3.91 -14.74
N GLN A 319 6.07 -4.23 -16.03
CA GLN A 319 5.85 -3.21 -17.04
C GLN A 319 4.49 -2.54 -16.88
N LEU A 320 3.44 -3.31 -16.61
CA LEU A 320 2.09 -2.80 -16.34
C LEU A 320 2.10 -1.91 -15.09
N ARG A 321 2.75 -2.35 -14.03
CA ARG A 321 2.92 -1.59 -12.79
C ARG A 321 3.69 -0.28 -12.99
N ASN A 322 4.84 -0.34 -13.68
CA ASN A 322 5.71 0.82 -13.85
C ASN A 322 5.15 1.87 -14.81
N ASN A 323 4.38 1.44 -15.81
CA ASN A 323 3.75 2.31 -16.81
C ASN A 323 2.32 2.73 -16.44
N TYR A 324 1.86 2.37 -15.24
CA TYR A 324 0.52 2.72 -14.80
C TYR A 324 0.34 4.23 -14.75
N HIS A 325 -0.71 4.73 -15.42
CA HIS A 325 -1.08 6.14 -15.34
C HIS A 325 -1.72 6.41 -13.97
N TYR A 326 -1.10 7.26 -13.16
CA TYR A 326 -1.59 7.56 -11.81
C TYR A 326 -2.99 8.18 -11.87
N ARG A 327 -3.96 7.50 -11.28
CA ARG A 327 -5.31 8.03 -11.15
C ARG A 327 -5.36 9.17 -10.14
N GLU A 328 -6.40 9.99 -10.26
CA GLU A 328 -6.67 11.02 -9.26
C GLU A 328 -7.54 10.48 -8.12
N GLU A 329 -7.26 10.94 -6.91
CA GLU A 329 -8.14 10.76 -5.76
C GLU A 329 -9.26 11.80 -5.83
N TYR A 330 -10.53 11.41 -5.60
CA TYR A 330 -11.66 12.32 -5.71
C TYR A 330 -12.59 12.35 -4.48
N PHE A 331 -12.39 11.46 -3.49
CA PHE A 331 -13.09 11.47 -2.20
C PHE A 331 -12.23 11.00 -1.03
#